data_d5ef7e06897a70838a5ddfd5fd655d5d
#
_entry.id   d5ef7e06897a70838a5ddfd5fd655d5d
#
_cell.length_a   1.000
_cell.length_b   1.000
_cell.length_c   1.000
_cell.angle_alpha   90.00
_cell.angle_beta   90.00
_cell.angle_gamma   90.00
#
_symmetry.space_group_name_H-M   'P 1'
#
loop_
_entity.id
_entity.type
_entity.pdbx_description
1 polymer ?
#
loop_
_entity_poly.entity_id
_entity_poly.type
_entity_poly.pdbx_seq_one_letter_code
_entity_poly.pdbx_strand_id
1 'polypeptide(L)'
;MLQTRGNRITWLGHAAFRIDTPSGKVILVDPWIQSNPMCPEANKKFERVDTMLITHGHFDHIADAVDLGKKFKPQIVGIYELCAWLESKGVPGTSAMNKGGTQKTGEIEVTMVNAIHSCGIKDGDQIIYGGEACGYIIRLPGGLTVYHAGDTALFGDMKLIGELYSPDVALLPIGDHYTMGPRDAAMAIRFLNVRHVIPMHFGTFPQLVGRPEQVRQLTQDLSGLEIHVLKPGESIGELSSHVKSQG
;
A
#
# COMPACT_ATOMS: atom_id res chain seq x y z
N MET A 1 -4.09 4.86 20.33
CA MET A 1 -4.47 5.63 19.11
C MET A 1 -3.24 5.89 18.27
N LEU A 2 -3.26 5.58 16.97
CA LEU A 2 -2.15 5.79 16.05
C LEU A 2 -1.77 7.27 15.92
N GLN A 3 -0.49 7.57 16.14
CA GLN A 3 0.07 8.91 15.98
C GLN A 3 0.53 9.10 14.53
N THR A 4 -0.31 9.69 13.69
CA THR A 4 0.01 9.85 12.25
C THR A 4 0.95 11.02 11.94
N ARG A 5 1.29 11.84 12.94
CA ARG A 5 2.29 12.93 12.85
C ARG A 5 1.99 13.90 11.70
N GLY A 6 0.69 14.19 11.51
CA GLY A 6 0.21 15.08 10.45
C GLY A 6 0.06 14.44 9.07
N ASN A 7 0.36 13.15 8.92
CA ASN A 7 0.05 12.42 7.69
C ASN A 7 -1.38 11.90 7.75
N ARG A 8 -2.01 11.74 6.59
CA ARG A 8 -3.35 11.16 6.46
C ARG A 8 -3.29 9.98 5.51
N ILE A 9 -3.75 8.81 5.97
CA ILE A 9 -3.80 7.57 5.20
C ILE A 9 -5.28 7.30 4.88
N THR A 10 -5.63 7.27 3.60
CA THR A 10 -6.98 7.03 3.09
C THR A 10 -7.01 5.68 2.38
N TRP A 11 -7.92 4.80 2.76
CA TRP A 11 -8.16 3.57 2.02
C TRP A 11 -9.08 3.86 0.84
N LEU A 12 -8.62 3.59 -0.38
CA LEU A 12 -9.40 3.80 -1.60
C LEU A 12 -10.20 2.57 -2.03
N GLY A 13 -10.13 1.50 -1.26
CA GLY A 13 -10.70 0.19 -1.55
C GLY A 13 -9.67 -0.79 -2.10
N HIS A 14 -9.91 -2.09 -1.88
CA HIS A 14 -9.00 -3.17 -2.25
C HIS A 14 -7.63 -3.02 -1.59
N ALA A 15 -6.55 -2.90 -2.36
CA ALA A 15 -5.19 -2.61 -1.85
C ALA A 15 -4.74 -1.18 -2.15
N ALA A 16 -5.62 -0.35 -2.75
CA ALA A 16 -5.29 1.01 -3.13
C ALA A 16 -5.35 1.97 -1.95
N PHE A 17 -4.27 2.72 -1.75
CA PHE A 17 -4.18 3.74 -0.70
C PHE A 17 -3.69 5.08 -1.26
N ARG A 18 -4.21 6.16 -0.65
CA ARG A 18 -3.69 7.51 -0.78
C ARG A 18 -3.09 7.93 0.56
N ILE A 19 -1.89 8.47 0.51
CA ILE A 19 -1.24 9.08 1.67
C ILE A 19 -0.99 10.55 1.34
N ASP A 20 -1.56 11.42 2.17
CA ASP A 20 -1.29 12.87 2.10
C ASP A 20 -0.32 13.22 3.22
N THR A 21 0.74 13.96 2.88
CA THR A 21 1.74 14.40 3.85
C THR A 21 1.47 15.82 4.35
N PRO A 22 2.09 16.24 5.48
CA PRO A 22 1.92 17.60 6.01
C PRO A 22 2.33 18.71 5.02
N SER A 23 3.22 18.42 4.09
CA SER A 23 3.66 19.37 3.04
C SER A 23 2.69 19.44 1.86
N GLY A 24 1.60 18.66 1.87
CA GLY A 24 0.61 18.58 0.78
C GLY A 24 1.03 17.71 -0.39
N LYS A 25 2.01 16.83 -0.21
CA LYS A 25 2.35 15.81 -1.21
C LYS A 25 1.36 14.66 -1.17
N VAL A 26 1.10 14.08 -2.35
CA VAL A 26 0.19 12.96 -2.54
C VAL A 26 0.97 11.73 -3.01
N ILE A 27 0.88 10.67 -2.24
CA ILE A 27 1.46 9.36 -2.53
C ILE A 27 0.31 8.39 -2.80
N LEU A 28 0.38 7.64 -3.89
CA LEU A 28 -0.53 6.54 -4.16
C LEU A 28 0.23 5.21 -4.02
N VAL A 29 -0.43 4.24 -3.44
CA VAL A 29 0.04 2.85 -3.41
C VAL A 29 -0.98 2.01 -4.15
N ASP A 30 -0.51 1.19 -5.09
CA ASP A 30 -1.30 0.27 -5.90
C ASP A 30 -2.54 0.93 -6.54
N PRO A 31 -2.34 1.83 -7.53
CA PRO A 31 -3.38 2.69 -8.05
C PRO A 31 -4.34 1.94 -8.98
N TRP A 32 -5.26 1.19 -8.40
CA TRP A 32 -6.49 0.71 -9.06
C TRP A 32 -7.66 1.55 -8.55
N ILE A 33 -8.06 2.57 -9.30
CA ILE A 33 -8.94 3.65 -8.85
C ILE A 33 -10.21 3.73 -9.71
N GLN A 34 -10.05 3.94 -11.03
CA GLN A 34 -11.17 4.27 -11.92
C GLN A 34 -12.17 3.12 -12.05
N SER A 35 -11.67 1.91 -12.28
CA SER A 35 -12.48 0.70 -12.40
C SER A 35 -12.65 -0.08 -11.10
N ASN A 36 -12.08 0.40 -9.99
CA ASN A 36 -12.26 -0.22 -8.68
C ASN A 36 -13.69 0.03 -8.18
N PRO A 37 -14.51 -1.05 -8.03
CA PRO A 37 -15.91 -0.90 -7.64
C PRO A 37 -16.10 -0.39 -6.21
N MET A 38 -15.06 -0.50 -5.38
CA MET A 38 -15.08 0.00 -4.00
C MET A 38 -14.65 1.46 -3.89
N CYS A 39 -13.89 2.00 -4.86
CA CYS A 39 -13.40 3.36 -4.78
C CYS A 39 -14.56 4.36 -4.95
N PRO A 40 -14.83 5.24 -3.95
CA PRO A 40 -15.90 6.23 -4.09
C PRO A 40 -15.59 7.24 -5.19
N GLU A 41 -16.60 7.69 -5.92
CA GLU A 41 -16.44 8.64 -7.04
C GLU A 41 -15.71 9.93 -6.63
N ALA A 42 -15.93 10.41 -5.40
CA ALA A 42 -15.24 11.59 -4.87
C ALA A 42 -13.70 11.40 -4.75
N ASN A 43 -13.25 10.15 -4.63
CA ASN A 43 -11.83 9.81 -4.49
C ASN A 43 -11.14 9.41 -5.79
N LYS A 44 -11.87 9.37 -6.92
CA LYS A 44 -11.33 9.02 -8.24
C LYS A 44 -10.62 10.18 -8.96
N LYS A 45 -10.74 11.40 -8.44
CA LYS A 45 -10.14 12.60 -9.05
C LYS A 45 -8.96 13.08 -8.23
N PHE A 46 -7.86 13.35 -8.91
CA PHE A 46 -6.64 13.89 -8.30
C PHE A 46 -6.28 15.20 -8.99
N GLU A 47 -5.85 16.18 -8.19
CA GLU A 47 -5.24 17.42 -8.68
C GLU A 47 -3.74 17.26 -8.88
N ARG A 48 -3.14 16.38 -8.08
CA ARG A 48 -1.72 16.03 -8.13
C ARG A 48 -1.48 14.60 -7.65
N VAL A 49 -0.41 14.00 -8.14
CA VAL A 49 0.21 12.77 -7.62
C VAL A 49 1.71 13.00 -7.70
N ASP A 50 2.39 12.92 -6.57
CA ASP A 50 3.82 13.19 -6.48
C ASP A 50 4.65 11.90 -6.52
N THR A 51 4.13 10.84 -5.92
CA THR A 51 4.77 9.53 -5.87
C THR A 51 3.75 8.42 -6.08
N MET A 52 4.12 7.38 -6.81
CA MET A 52 3.39 6.11 -6.87
C MET A 52 4.30 4.98 -6.43
N LEU A 53 3.81 4.12 -5.55
CA LEU A 53 4.46 2.89 -5.11
C LEU A 53 3.64 1.72 -5.65
N ILE A 54 4.25 0.80 -6.37
CA ILE A 54 3.54 -0.31 -6.99
C ILE A 54 4.15 -1.62 -6.49
N THR A 55 3.33 -2.44 -5.82
CA THR A 55 3.79 -3.67 -5.18
C THR A 55 4.00 -4.81 -6.18
N HIS A 56 3.14 -4.92 -7.18
CA HIS A 56 3.22 -5.95 -8.21
C HIS A 56 2.32 -5.65 -9.42
N GLY A 57 2.37 -6.50 -10.45
CA GLY A 57 1.83 -6.25 -11.78
C GLY A 57 0.39 -6.69 -12.04
N HIS A 58 -0.38 -7.14 -11.05
CA HIS A 58 -1.77 -7.52 -11.30
C HIS A 58 -2.66 -6.30 -11.55
N PHE A 59 -3.72 -6.50 -12.35
CA PHE A 59 -4.58 -5.41 -12.83
C PHE A 59 -5.22 -4.60 -11.70
N ASP A 60 -5.58 -5.26 -10.62
CA ASP A 60 -6.20 -4.69 -9.43
C ASP A 60 -5.22 -3.91 -8.53
N HIS A 61 -3.98 -3.75 -8.99
CA HIS A 61 -2.93 -2.91 -8.38
C HIS A 61 -2.36 -1.85 -9.34
N ILE A 62 -2.36 -2.13 -10.65
CA ILE A 62 -1.70 -1.24 -11.63
C ILE A 62 -2.62 -0.63 -12.69
N ALA A 63 -3.93 -0.92 -12.67
CA ALA A 63 -4.81 -0.55 -13.78
C ALA A 63 -4.72 0.93 -14.18
N ASP A 64 -4.53 1.84 -13.24
CA ASP A 64 -4.44 3.27 -13.51
C ASP A 64 -3.00 3.82 -13.53
N ALA A 65 -1.99 2.95 -13.32
CA ALA A 65 -0.60 3.39 -13.20
C ALA A 65 -0.07 4.08 -14.47
N VAL A 66 -0.43 3.58 -15.65
CA VAL A 66 -0.01 4.17 -16.93
C VAL A 66 -0.62 5.54 -17.14
N ASP A 67 -1.93 5.68 -16.95
CA ASP A 67 -2.65 6.92 -17.19
C ASP A 67 -2.27 8.01 -16.16
N LEU A 68 -2.22 7.66 -14.89
CA LEU A 68 -1.77 8.56 -13.84
C LEU A 68 -0.30 8.95 -14.01
N GLY A 69 0.55 7.99 -14.40
CA GLY A 69 1.96 8.21 -14.68
C GLY A 69 2.20 9.21 -15.80
N LYS A 70 1.47 9.09 -16.92
CA LYS A 70 1.54 10.04 -18.04
C LYS A 70 0.99 11.42 -17.67
N LYS A 71 -0.12 11.45 -16.95
CA LYS A 71 -0.84 12.68 -16.59
C LYS A 71 -0.09 13.53 -15.58
N PHE A 72 0.33 12.92 -14.46
CA PHE A 72 0.90 13.66 -13.33
C PHE A 72 2.42 13.59 -13.27
N LYS A 73 3.04 12.65 -13.99
CA LYS A 73 4.49 12.42 -14.04
C LYS A 73 5.10 12.30 -12.63
N PRO A 74 4.51 11.48 -11.74
CA PRO A 74 5.04 11.27 -10.41
C PRO A 74 6.36 10.51 -10.45
N GLN A 75 7.10 10.49 -9.36
CA GLN A 75 8.13 9.50 -9.18
C GLN A 75 7.50 8.14 -8.88
N ILE A 76 7.80 7.12 -9.71
CA ILE A 76 7.17 5.80 -9.60
C ILE A 76 8.21 4.80 -9.11
N VAL A 77 7.94 4.19 -7.96
CA VAL A 77 8.79 3.15 -7.39
C VAL A 77 8.14 1.78 -7.61
N GLY A 78 8.90 0.86 -8.13
CA GLY A 78 8.49 -0.51 -8.38
C GLY A 78 9.69 -1.43 -8.59
N ILE A 79 9.42 -2.73 -8.67
CA ILE A 79 10.45 -3.69 -9.06
C ILE A 79 10.91 -3.42 -10.50
N TYR A 80 12.16 -3.79 -10.81
CA TYR A 80 12.83 -3.42 -12.06
C TYR A 80 12.01 -3.74 -13.31
N GLU A 81 11.48 -4.95 -13.43
CA GLU A 81 10.74 -5.41 -14.61
C GLU A 81 9.42 -4.66 -14.82
N LEU A 82 8.72 -4.36 -13.73
CA LEU A 82 7.49 -3.58 -13.77
C LEU A 82 7.78 -2.13 -14.20
N CYS A 83 8.84 -1.52 -13.68
CA CYS A 83 9.28 -0.19 -14.12
C CYS A 83 9.64 -0.17 -15.60
N ALA A 84 10.38 -1.17 -16.09
CA ALA A 84 10.72 -1.30 -17.51
C ALA A 84 9.46 -1.45 -18.40
N TRP A 85 8.45 -2.19 -17.92
CA TRP A 85 7.16 -2.26 -18.61
C TRP A 85 6.45 -0.91 -18.66
N LEU A 86 6.40 -0.16 -17.55
CA LEU A 86 5.82 1.19 -17.51
C LEU A 86 6.54 2.14 -18.49
N GLU A 87 7.86 2.10 -18.54
CA GLU A 87 8.67 2.86 -19.49
C GLU A 87 8.30 2.51 -20.94
N SER A 88 8.12 1.23 -21.24
CA SER A 88 7.69 0.76 -22.57
C SER A 88 6.31 1.29 -22.97
N LYS A 89 5.47 1.64 -21.97
CA LYS A 89 4.18 2.30 -22.17
C LYS A 89 4.29 3.83 -22.28
N GLY A 90 5.51 4.38 -22.22
CA GLY A 90 5.77 5.82 -22.29
C GLY A 90 5.49 6.57 -20.98
N VAL A 91 5.55 5.88 -19.85
CA VAL A 91 5.42 6.49 -18.52
C VAL A 91 6.80 7.00 -18.08
N PRO A 92 6.96 8.30 -17.78
CA PRO A 92 8.21 8.84 -17.28
C PRO A 92 8.30 8.71 -15.75
N GLY A 93 9.49 8.95 -15.19
CA GLY A 93 9.68 9.11 -13.75
C GLY A 93 9.76 7.80 -12.96
N THR A 94 10.02 6.68 -13.63
CA THR A 94 10.24 5.40 -12.94
C THR A 94 11.57 5.42 -12.18
N SER A 95 11.56 4.83 -11.00
CA SER A 95 12.71 4.65 -10.12
C SER A 95 12.73 3.19 -9.67
N ALA A 96 13.31 2.36 -10.52
CA ALA A 96 13.36 0.92 -10.32
C ALA A 96 14.26 0.55 -9.13
N MET A 97 13.80 -0.43 -8.36
CA MET A 97 14.59 -1.00 -7.27
C MET A 97 14.35 -2.51 -7.14
N ASN A 98 14.94 -3.13 -6.14
CA ASN A 98 14.70 -4.53 -5.84
C ASN A 98 14.63 -4.74 -4.32
N LYS A 99 14.15 -5.92 -3.91
CA LYS A 99 13.96 -6.31 -2.51
C LYS A 99 15.25 -6.17 -1.72
N GLY A 100 15.15 -5.61 -0.51
CA GLY A 100 16.28 -5.27 0.35
C GLY A 100 16.86 -3.88 0.10
N GLY A 101 16.54 -3.24 -1.03
CA GLY A 101 16.98 -1.88 -1.34
C GLY A 101 16.14 -0.82 -0.61
N THR A 102 16.78 0.32 -0.35
CA THR A 102 16.14 1.52 0.21
C THR A 102 16.47 2.72 -0.66
N GLN A 103 15.50 3.55 -0.97
CA GLN A 103 15.71 4.80 -1.68
C GLN A 103 14.86 5.94 -1.12
N LYS A 104 15.33 7.17 -1.33
CA LYS A 104 14.54 8.37 -1.08
C LYS A 104 13.77 8.75 -2.34
N THR A 105 12.49 9.04 -2.18
CA THR A 105 11.62 9.52 -3.24
C THR A 105 10.81 10.71 -2.71
N GLY A 106 11.12 11.89 -3.24
CA GLY A 106 10.59 13.14 -2.68
C GLY A 106 10.98 13.30 -1.20
N GLU A 107 9.99 13.39 -0.33
CA GLU A 107 10.20 13.58 1.11
C GLU A 107 10.08 12.28 1.92
N ILE A 108 9.88 11.14 1.27
CA ILE A 108 9.75 9.83 1.91
C ILE A 108 10.97 8.95 1.65
N GLU A 109 11.18 8.00 2.53
CA GLU A 109 12.11 6.91 2.32
C GLU A 109 11.35 5.61 2.16
N VAL A 110 11.69 4.83 1.14
CA VAL A 110 10.99 3.58 0.82
C VAL A 110 11.99 2.44 0.79
N THR A 111 11.72 1.40 1.58
CA THR A 111 12.45 0.13 1.52
C THR A 111 11.55 -0.93 0.90
N MET A 112 12.02 -1.58 -0.17
CA MET A 112 11.31 -2.70 -0.75
C MET A 112 11.61 -3.97 0.03
N VAL A 113 10.56 -4.65 0.51
CA VAL A 113 10.67 -5.90 1.26
C VAL A 113 9.98 -7.04 0.51
N ASN A 114 10.19 -8.26 0.96
CA ASN A 114 9.61 -9.44 0.32
C ASN A 114 8.08 -9.47 0.43
N ALA A 115 7.45 -10.07 -0.57
CA ALA A 115 6.08 -10.59 -0.57
C ALA A 115 6.06 -11.91 -1.32
N ILE A 116 5.20 -12.84 -0.91
CA ILE A 116 5.05 -14.15 -1.56
C ILE A 116 3.77 -14.13 -2.37
N HIS A 117 3.91 -13.75 -3.63
CA HIS A 117 2.81 -13.64 -4.58
C HIS A 117 3.36 -13.64 -6.01
N SER A 118 2.52 -13.83 -7.02
CA SER A 118 2.92 -13.68 -8.42
C SER A 118 2.91 -12.21 -8.85
N CYS A 119 3.59 -11.90 -9.97
CA CYS A 119 3.72 -10.51 -10.45
C CYS A 119 3.56 -10.43 -11.98
N GLY A 120 2.67 -11.25 -12.56
CA GLY A 120 2.39 -11.20 -13.99
C GLY A 120 1.61 -9.95 -14.38
N ILE A 121 2.04 -9.26 -15.44
CA ILE A 121 1.34 -8.11 -16.00
C ILE A 121 0.49 -8.56 -17.17
N LYS A 122 -0.83 -8.40 -17.08
CA LYS A 122 -1.72 -8.64 -18.22
C LYS A 122 -1.69 -7.45 -19.18
N ASP A 123 -1.07 -7.65 -20.35
CA ASP A 123 -0.92 -6.62 -21.39
C ASP A 123 -1.58 -7.11 -22.68
N GLY A 124 -2.80 -6.67 -22.94
CA GLY A 124 -3.65 -7.23 -23.97
C GLY A 124 -3.94 -8.72 -23.72
N ASP A 125 -3.59 -9.58 -24.67
CA ASP A 125 -3.78 -11.04 -24.57
C ASP A 125 -2.57 -11.78 -23.99
N GLN A 126 -1.51 -11.06 -23.63
CA GLN A 126 -0.28 -11.64 -23.08
C GLN A 126 -0.17 -11.43 -21.59
N ILE A 127 0.54 -12.34 -20.93
CA ILE A 127 1.03 -12.15 -19.57
C ILE A 127 2.54 -11.92 -19.67
N ILE A 128 2.96 -10.73 -19.26
CA ILE A 128 4.36 -10.32 -19.25
C ILE A 128 4.93 -10.57 -17.87
N TYR A 129 6.17 -11.03 -17.81
CA TYR A 129 6.90 -11.15 -16.55
C TYR A 129 7.14 -9.77 -15.95
N GLY A 130 6.52 -9.50 -14.80
CA GLY A 130 6.59 -8.21 -14.10
C GLY A 130 7.59 -8.18 -12.93
N GLY A 131 8.51 -9.14 -12.87
CA GLY A 131 9.41 -9.33 -11.73
C GLY A 131 8.76 -10.13 -10.61
N GLU A 132 9.08 -9.81 -9.37
CA GLU A 132 8.51 -10.43 -8.19
C GLU A 132 7.68 -9.45 -7.38
N ALA A 133 6.63 -9.95 -6.74
CA ALA A 133 5.82 -9.15 -5.83
C ALA A 133 6.63 -8.67 -4.62
N CYS A 134 6.30 -7.50 -4.11
CA CYS A 134 6.96 -6.88 -2.98
C CYS A 134 5.97 -6.18 -2.05
N GLY A 135 6.42 -5.91 -0.84
CA GLY A 135 5.82 -4.95 0.07
C GLY A 135 6.74 -3.73 0.23
N TYR A 136 6.25 -2.71 0.89
CA TYR A 136 7.00 -1.49 1.17
C TYR A 136 6.98 -1.12 2.65
N ILE A 137 8.16 -0.79 3.17
CA ILE A 137 8.29 0.02 4.37
C ILE A 137 8.41 1.47 3.91
N ILE A 138 7.44 2.29 4.30
CA ILE A 138 7.34 3.69 3.89
C ILE A 138 7.57 4.55 5.13
N ARG A 139 8.69 5.25 5.17
CA ARG A 139 8.97 6.24 6.22
C ARG A 139 8.50 7.60 5.76
N LEU A 140 7.47 8.07 6.41
CA LEU A 140 6.80 9.34 6.13
C LEU A 140 7.40 10.50 6.93
N PRO A 141 7.16 11.75 6.53
CA PRO A 141 7.54 12.92 7.32
C PRO A 141 7.02 12.83 8.77
N GLY A 142 7.82 13.34 9.71
CA GLY A 142 7.53 13.19 11.14
C GLY A 142 7.87 11.82 11.71
N GLY A 143 8.37 10.88 10.89
CA GLY A 143 8.87 9.57 11.31
C GLY A 143 7.81 8.48 11.44
N LEU A 144 6.60 8.66 10.90
CA LEU A 144 5.60 7.58 10.81
C LEU A 144 6.12 6.52 9.84
N THR A 145 6.16 5.26 10.29
CA THR A 145 6.58 4.11 9.48
C THR A 145 5.37 3.24 9.15
N VAL A 146 5.07 3.10 7.87
CA VAL A 146 3.96 2.29 7.35
C VAL A 146 4.53 1.06 6.66
N TYR A 147 4.03 -0.12 6.99
CA TYR A 147 4.25 -1.33 6.20
C TYR A 147 3.04 -1.60 5.33
N HIS A 148 3.18 -1.49 4.02
CA HIS A 148 2.20 -1.96 3.05
C HIS A 148 2.67 -3.33 2.55
N ALA A 149 1.94 -4.38 2.91
CA ALA A 149 2.39 -5.75 2.61
C ALA A 149 2.31 -6.11 1.13
N GLY A 150 1.54 -5.35 0.33
CA GLY A 150 1.12 -5.79 -0.98
C GLY A 150 0.25 -7.04 -0.89
N ASP A 151 0.12 -7.75 -1.99
CA ASP A 151 -0.47 -9.08 -1.98
C ASP A 151 0.57 -10.11 -1.57
N THR A 152 0.24 -10.89 -0.57
CA THR A 152 1.17 -11.88 -0.01
C THR A 152 0.46 -13.02 0.72
N ALA A 153 1.07 -14.20 0.69
CA ALA A 153 0.87 -15.23 1.69
C ALA A 153 1.57 -14.85 3.00
N LEU A 154 1.29 -15.55 4.08
CA LEU A 154 2.09 -15.49 5.32
C LEU A 154 3.49 -16.06 5.07
N PHE A 155 4.52 -15.38 5.55
CA PHE A 155 5.91 -15.86 5.49
C PHE A 155 6.68 -15.51 6.75
N GLY A 156 7.72 -16.34 7.06
CA GLY A 156 8.46 -16.25 8.32
C GLY A 156 9.22 -14.93 8.50
N ASP A 157 9.75 -14.36 7.40
CA ASP A 157 10.55 -13.14 7.45
C ASP A 157 9.76 -11.87 7.77
N MET A 158 8.42 -11.95 7.87
CA MET A 158 7.62 -10.87 8.47
C MET A 158 8.10 -10.55 9.90
N LYS A 159 8.69 -11.52 10.59
CA LYS A 159 9.33 -11.33 11.89
C LYS A 159 10.53 -10.40 11.81
N LEU A 160 11.38 -10.62 10.80
CA LEU A 160 12.53 -9.73 10.53
C LEU A 160 12.08 -8.34 10.10
N ILE A 161 11.00 -8.22 9.34
CA ILE A 161 10.41 -6.93 8.98
C ILE A 161 9.99 -6.18 10.24
N GLY A 162 9.31 -6.84 11.18
CA GLY A 162 8.92 -6.26 12.46
C GLY A 162 10.12 -5.81 13.29
N GLU A 163 11.14 -6.66 13.42
CA GLU A 163 12.35 -6.40 14.20
C GLU A 163 13.19 -5.25 13.61
N LEU A 164 13.42 -5.24 12.30
CA LEU A 164 14.32 -4.29 11.63
C LEU A 164 13.68 -2.91 11.43
N TYR A 165 12.38 -2.87 11.12
CA TYR A 165 11.74 -1.63 10.69
C TYR A 165 10.72 -1.09 11.70
N SER A 166 10.23 -1.93 12.63
CA SER A 166 9.28 -1.55 13.69
C SER A 166 8.13 -0.67 13.16
N PRO A 167 7.31 -1.14 12.21
CA PRO A 167 6.28 -0.31 11.60
C PRO A 167 5.26 0.15 12.66
N ASP A 168 4.88 1.42 12.59
CA ASP A 168 3.82 1.97 13.44
C ASP A 168 2.45 1.41 13.05
N VAL A 169 2.25 1.17 11.76
CA VAL A 169 1.01 0.62 11.20
C VAL A 169 1.31 -0.32 10.05
N ALA A 170 0.58 -1.44 9.97
CA ALA A 170 0.64 -2.39 8.86
C ALA A 170 -0.69 -2.43 8.09
N LEU A 171 -0.58 -2.35 6.75
CA LEU A 171 -1.69 -2.52 5.82
C LEU A 171 -1.60 -3.95 5.31
N LEU A 172 -2.52 -4.83 5.75
CA LEU A 172 -2.41 -6.28 5.55
C LEU A 172 -3.60 -6.81 4.76
N PRO A 173 -3.37 -7.62 3.71
CA PRO A 173 -4.45 -8.31 3.02
C PRO A 173 -5.04 -9.38 3.93
N ILE A 174 -6.38 -9.49 3.93
CA ILE A 174 -7.12 -10.44 4.75
C ILE A 174 -8.19 -11.21 3.97
N GLY A 175 -8.29 -10.97 2.65
CA GLY A 175 -9.41 -11.42 1.83
C GLY A 175 -9.50 -12.93 1.66
N ASP A 176 -8.42 -13.67 1.87
CA ASP A 176 -8.30 -15.08 1.52
C ASP A 176 -8.26 -15.30 0.01
N HIS A 177 -8.30 -16.54 -0.46
CA HIS A 177 -8.31 -17.00 -1.84
C HIS A 177 -7.05 -16.61 -2.64
N TYR A 178 -6.74 -15.33 -2.76
CA TYR A 178 -5.57 -14.82 -3.50
C TYR A 178 -4.43 -14.36 -2.59
N THR A 179 -4.72 -14.07 -1.33
CA THR A 179 -3.77 -13.54 -0.34
C THR A 179 -3.96 -14.24 1.00
N MET A 180 -3.36 -13.69 2.05
CA MET A 180 -3.65 -14.15 3.41
C MET A 180 -5.14 -14.09 3.71
N GLY A 181 -5.63 -15.13 4.40
CA GLY A 181 -6.92 -15.07 5.09
C GLY A 181 -6.78 -14.49 6.51
N PRO A 182 -7.89 -14.36 7.25
CA PRO A 182 -7.88 -13.78 8.61
C PRO A 182 -6.96 -14.51 9.60
N ARG A 183 -6.81 -15.83 9.47
CA ARG A 183 -5.93 -16.65 10.32
C ARG A 183 -4.46 -16.33 10.09
N ASP A 184 -4.06 -16.24 8.82
CA ASP A 184 -2.69 -15.94 8.43
C ASP A 184 -2.35 -14.49 8.77
N ALA A 185 -3.27 -13.57 8.54
CA ALA A 185 -3.12 -12.16 8.92
C ALA A 185 -2.95 -11.98 10.44
N ALA A 186 -3.69 -12.75 11.25
CA ALA A 186 -3.51 -12.74 12.71
C ALA A 186 -2.12 -13.22 13.12
N MET A 187 -1.53 -14.18 12.41
CA MET A 187 -0.15 -14.62 12.65
C MET A 187 0.86 -13.57 12.13
N ALA A 188 0.61 -12.96 10.98
CA ALA A 188 1.43 -11.87 10.46
C ALA A 188 1.52 -10.69 11.44
N ILE A 189 0.40 -10.31 12.08
CA ILE A 189 0.36 -9.29 13.12
C ILE A 189 1.31 -9.63 14.28
N ARG A 190 1.33 -10.91 14.70
CA ARG A 190 2.24 -11.37 15.76
C ARG A 190 3.70 -11.34 15.32
N PHE A 191 4.00 -11.76 14.10
CA PHE A 191 5.35 -11.73 13.55
C PHE A 191 5.87 -10.30 13.42
N LEU A 192 5.05 -9.39 12.93
CA LEU A 192 5.39 -7.98 12.80
C LEU A 192 5.48 -7.24 14.14
N ASN A 193 4.90 -7.80 15.21
CA ASN A 193 4.75 -7.14 16.51
C ASN A 193 4.19 -5.71 16.40
N VAL A 194 3.27 -5.51 15.47
CA VAL A 194 2.66 -4.22 15.15
C VAL A 194 1.45 -3.97 16.02
N ARG A 195 1.23 -2.71 16.41
CA ARG A 195 0.09 -2.31 17.26
C ARG A 195 -1.09 -1.73 16.51
N HIS A 196 -0.89 -1.29 15.28
CA HIS A 196 -1.96 -0.72 14.45
C HIS A 196 -2.01 -1.45 13.12
N VAL A 197 -3.20 -1.89 12.74
CA VAL A 197 -3.43 -2.62 11.49
C VAL A 197 -4.61 -2.02 10.74
N ILE A 198 -4.45 -1.81 9.45
CA ILE A 198 -5.54 -1.50 8.53
C ILE A 198 -5.71 -2.73 7.63
N PRO A 199 -6.79 -3.49 7.77
CA PRO A 199 -7.11 -4.58 6.87
C PRO A 199 -7.42 -4.07 5.46
N MET A 200 -6.94 -4.79 4.45
CA MET A 200 -7.17 -4.47 3.05
C MET A 200 -7.45 -5.73 2.23
N HIS A 201 -7.68 -5.59 0.92
CA HIS A 201 -7.85 -6.66 -0.05
C HIS A 201 -8.96 -7.66 0.33
N PHE A 202 -10.12 -7.17 0.80
CA PHE A 202 -11.29 -7.98 1.16
C PHE A 202 -12.58 -7.36 0.64
N GLY A 203 -13.57 -8.20 0.36
CA GLY A 203 -14.92 -7.78 0.00
C GLY A 203 -15.09 -7.18 -1.40
N THR A 204 -14.03 -6.99 -2.19
CA THR A 204 -14.09 -6.45 -3.56
C THR A 204 -14.65 -7.47 -4.55
N PHE A 205 -14.26 -8.71 -4.41
CA PHE A 205 -14.72 -9.84 -5.22
C PHE A 205 -15.42 -10.88 -4.34
N PRO A 206 -16.37 -11.68 -4.89
CA PRO A 206 -17.08 -12.70 -4.12
C PRO A 206 -16.17 -13.72 -3.42
N GLN A 207 -15.00 -14.01 -3.99
CA GLN A 207 -14.02 -14.94 -3.44
C GLN A 207 -13.29 -14.40 -2.20
N LEU A 208 -13.24 -13.07 -2.03
CA LEU A 208 -12.54 -12.42 -0.92
C LEU A 208 -13.43 -12.40 0.31
N VAL A 209 -13.56 -13.56 0.95
CA VAL A 209 -14.51 -13.83 2.04
C VAL A 209 -14.03 -13.44 3.42
N GLY A 210 -12.72 -13.21 3.59
CA GLY A 210 -12.14 -12.76 4.85
C GLY A 210 -12.76 -11.45 5.35
N ARG A 211 -12.90 -11.33 6.69
CA ARG A 211 -13.53 -10.16 7.32
C ARG A 211 -12.69 -9.68 8.51
N PRO A 212 -12.66 -8.35 8.75
CA PRO A 212 -11.90 -7.76 9.87
C PRO A 212 -12.32 -8.28 11.24
N GLU A 213 -13.59 -8.64 11.41
CA GLU A 213 -14.12 -9.19 12.67
C GLU A 213 -13.47 -10.52 13.02
N GLN A 214 -13.15 -11.34 12.02
CA GLN A 214 -12.44 -12.61 12.21
C GLN A 214 -11.00 -12.37 12.68
N VAL A 215 -10.32 -11.35 12.12
CA VAL A 215 -8.97 -10.96 12.58
C VAL A 215 -9.02 -10.48 14.03
N ARG A 216 -10.00 -9.62 14.38
CA ARG A 216 -10.19 -9.16 15.78
C ARG A 216 -10.39 -10.32 16.75
N GLN A 217 -11.22 -11.30 16.39
CA GLN A 217 -11.45 -12.49 17.21
C GLN A 217 -10.17 -13.29 17.41
N LEU A 218 -9.36 -13.46 16.37
CA LEU A 218 -8.12 -14.24 16.39
C LEU A 218 -6.96 -13.53 17.09
N THR A 219 -7.09 -12.25 17.38
CA THR A 219 -6.05 -11.42 18.01
C THR A 219 -6.50 -10.78 19.32
N GLN A 220 -7.61 -11.23 19.91
CA GLN A 220 -8.18 -10.66 21.15
C GLN A 220 -7.24 -10.77 22.37
N ASP A 221 -6.26 -11.66 22.31
CA ASP A 221 -5.22 -11.84 23.34
C ASP A 221 -4.08 -10.82 23.21
N LEU A 222 -3.98 -10.07 22.10
CA LEU A 222 -2.95 -9.06 21.88
C LEU A 222 -3.35 -7.74 22.51
N SER A 223 -2.87 -7.47 23.71
CA SER A 223 -3.14 -6.19 24.39
C SER A 223 -2.53 -5.01 23.64
N GLY A 224 -3.29 -3.94 23.48
CA GLY A 224 -2.85 -2.72 22.80
C GLY A 224 -2.86 -2.79 21.26
N LEU A 225 -3.34 -3.88 20.66
CA LEU A 225 -3.59 -3.94 19.23
C LEU A 225 -4.88 -3.18 18.88
N GLU A 226 -4.78 -2.28 17.90
CA GLU A 226 -5.92 -1.57 17.31
C GLU A 226 -6.06 -1.96 15.83
N ILE A 227 -7.21 -2.54 15.46
CA ILE A 227 -7.55 -2.85 14.07
C ILE A 227 -8.49 -1.76 13.57
N HIS A 228 -7.98 -0.93 12.66
CA HIS A 228 -8.68 0.20 12.05
C HIS A 228 -9.44 -0.26 10.82
N VAL A 229 -10.72 -0.57 10.98
CA VAL A 229 -11.59 -0.97 9.87
C VAL A 229 -12.13 0.29 9.20
N LEU A 230 -11.49 0.70 8.12
CA LEU A 230 -11.92 1.83 7.31
C LEU A 230 -12.97 1.38 6.29
N LYS A 231 -13.89 2.26 5.96
CA LYS A 231 -14.68 2.15 4.73
C LYS A 231 -13.89 2.78 3.58
N PRO A 232 -14.08 2.32 2.34
CA PRO A 232 -13.46 2.98 1.19
C PRO A 232 -13.74 4.48 1.18
N GLY A 233 -12.69 5.28 1.03
CA GLY A 233 -12.72 6.74 1.16
C GLY A 233 -12.51 7.29 2.56
N GLU A 234 -12.60 6.44 3.61
CA GLU A 234 -12.28 6.87 4.98
C GLU A 234 -10.77 6.95 5.20
N SER A 235 -10.39 7.81 6.13
CA SER A 235 -8.99 8.11 6.44
C SER A 235 -8.68 7.94 7.91
N ILE A 236 -7.43 7.61 8.22
CA ILE A 236 -6.87 7.74 9.55
C ILE A 236 -5.82 8.87 9.54
N GLY A 237 -5.81 9.67 10.59
CA GLY A 237 -4.96 10.85 10.71
C GLY A 237 -5.59 12.11 10.10
N GLU A 238 -5.15 13.25 10.64
CA GLU A 238 -5.54 14.58 10.17
C GLU A 238 -4.31 15.29 9.63
N LEU A 239 -4.48 15.95 8.49
CA LEU A 239 -3.43 16.83 7.96
C LEU A 239 -3.22 17.97 8.95
N SER A 240 -1.98 18.18 9.39
CA SER A 240 -1.64 19.37 10.14
C SER A 240 -1.98 20.59 9.28
N SER A 241 -2.92 21.42 9.72
CA SER A 241 -3.16 22.72 9.09
C SER A 241 -1.91 23.56 9.33
N HIS A 242 -0.97 23.56 8.40
CA HIS A 242 0.02 24.63 8.35
C HIS A 242 -0.74 25.88 7.92
N VAL A 243 -1.24 26.63 8.90
CA VAL A 243 -1.62 28.01 8.73
C VAL A 243 -0.43 28.69 8.05
N LYS A 244 -0.63 29.13 6.81
CA LYS A 244 0.23 30.13 6.18
C LYS A 244 0.08 31.42 7.00
N SER A 245 0.89 31.55 8.03
CA SER A 245 1.17 32.80 8.69
C SER A 245 2.60 33.18 8.34
N GLN A 246 2.76 33.79 7.17
CA GLN A 246 3.82 34.76 6.96
C GLN A 246 3.22 35.88 6.09
N GLY A 247 3.02 37.02 6.76
CA GLY A 247 2.70 38.29 6.15
C GLY A 247 3.89 38.88 5.36
#